data_1d44b53d0b1c22ea9489552e12d1332f
#
_entry.id   1d44b53d0b1c22ea9489552e12d1332f
#
_cell.length_a   1.000
_cell.length_b   1.000
_cell.length_c   1.000
_cell.angle_alpha   90.00
_cell.angle_beta   90.00
_cell.angle_gamma   90.00
#
_symmetry.space_group_name_H-M   'P 1'
#
loop_
_entity.id
_entity.type
_entity.pdbx_description
1 polymer ?
#
loop_
_entity_poly.entity_id
_entity_poly.type
_entity_poly.pdbx_seq_one_letter_code
_entity_poly.pdbx_strand_id
1 'polypeptide(L)'
;MPVTINGNGSITGLTAGGLPAVAVTPADGSITTAKLANGAVTADKASGTAKGLVMVDQWRKNASITGNQNPITGWERVDNHFSVQGTGMTQSSGVWTFPQTGLYLVTYTGHGYLNSTTNYIGLYFSVSTNSGASYESPSLGHAYFGAAGQGYNGASNQVVLNVTNASTFRFYIYFTSNNSTAPILQGHTSRTLTNLVIMRLGDAG
;
A
#
# COMPACT_ATOMS: atom_id res chain seq x y z
N MET A 1 21.59 27.84 -47.31
CA MET A 1 20.49 28.04 -48.27
C MET A 1 19.49 29.00 -47.62
N PRO A 2 18.93 29.95 -48.37
CA PRO A 2 17.91 30.83 -47.80
C PRO A 2 16.61 30.00 -47.51
N VAL A 3 15.97 30.32 -46.41
CA VAL A 3 14.63 29.80 -46.10
C VAL A 3 13.61 30.55 -46.98
N THR A 4 12.80 29.83 -47.71
CA THR A 4 11.77 30.42 -48.56
C THR A 4 10.39 30.09 -48.02
N ILE A 5 9.54 31.10 -47.86
CA ILE A 5 8.13 30.92 -47.50
C ILE A 5 7.31 31.06 -48.78
N ASN A 6 6.65 30.02 -49.20
CA ASN A 6 5.80 30.03 -50.38
C ASN A 6 4.42 30.62 -50.05
N GLY A 7 3.76 31.24 -51.02
CA GLY A 7 2.45 31.84 -50.83
C GLY A 7 1.32 30.87 -50.43
N ASN A 8 1.55 29.54 -50.51
CA ASN A 8 0.66 28.49 -50.01
C ASN A 8 0.93 28.09 -48.55
N GLY A 9 1.81 28.83 -47.83
CA GLY A 9 2.17 28.52 -46.45
C GLY A 9 3.24 27.41 -46.26
N SER A 10 3.81 26.90 -47.35
CA SER A 10 4.89 25.91 -47.25
C SER A 10 6.23 26.59 -47.01
N ILE A 11 7.04 26.02 -46.12
CA ILE A 11 8.39 26.47 -45.83
C ILE A 11 9.37 25.46 -46.38
N THR A 12 10.27 25.89 -47.27
CA THR A 12 11.31 25.00 -47.83
C THR A 12 12.70 25.51 -47.42
N GLY A 13 13.68 24.61 -47.45
CA GLY A 13 15.07 24.93 -47.07
C GLY A 13 15.38 24.86 -45.58
N LEU A 14 14.44 24.39 -44.74
CA LEU A 14 14.71 24.11 -43.35
C LEU A 14 15.34 22.69 -43.25
N THR A 15 16.50 22.62 -42.59
CA THR A 15 17.11 21.37 -42.17
C THR A 15 16.69 21.08 -40.73
N ALA A 16 16.75 19.79 -40.33
CA ALA A 16 16.51 19.41 -38.95
C ALA A 16 17.41 20.20 -38.00
N GLY A 17 16.83 20.92 -37.06
CA GLY A 17 17.54 21.85 -36.15
C GLY A 17 17.62 23.31 -36.63
N GLY A 18 17.11 23.66 -37.82
CA GLY A 18 17.16 25.00 -38.37
C GLY A 18 16.18 26.03 -37.77
N LEU A 19 15.25 25.57 -36.94
CA LEU A 19 14.41 26.44 -36.11
C LEU A 19 14.78 26.24 -34.65
N PRO A 20 14.84 27.32 -33.83
CA PRO A 20 14.90 27.16 -32.39
C PRO A 20 13.75 26.27 -31.92
N ALA A 21 14.01 25.39 -30.98
CA ALA A 21 12.95 24.63 -30.36
C ALA A 21 12.01 25.60 -29.63
N VAL A 22 10.98 26.07 -30.31
CA VAL A 22 9.89 26.79 -29.66
C VAL A 22 9.09 25.75 -28.88
N ALA A 23 9.12 25.84 -27.57
CA ALA A 23 8.22 25.06 -26.73
C ALA A 23 6.79 25.51 -27.05
N VAL A 24 6.14 24.82 -27.97
CA VAL A 24 4.72 25.03 -28.26
C VAL A 24 3.94 24.30 -27.17
N THR A 25 3.40 25.08 -26.24
CA THR A 25 2.42 24.53 -25.29
C THR A 25 1.12 24.33 -26.06
N PRO A 26 0.65 23.07 -26.20
CA PRO A 26 -0.63 22.82 -26.85
C PRO A 26 -1.76 23.55 -26.13
N ALA A 27 -2.73 24.10 -26.86
CA ALA A 27 -3.91 24.69 -26.24
C ALA A 27 -4.71 23.62 -25.45
N ASP A 28 -5.40 24.05 -24.40
CA ASP A 28 -6.24 23.18 -23.59
C ASP A 28 -7.24 22.41 -24.48
N GLY A 29 -7.32 21.10 -24.27
CA GLY A 29 -8.17 20.20 -25.06
C GLY A 29 -7.67 19.90 -26.48
N SER A 30 -6.55 20.48 -26.94
CA SER A 30 -6.01 20.24 -28.29
C SER A 30 -5.39 18.85 -28.46
N ILE A 31 -4.99 18.20 -27.37
CA ILE A 31 -4.50 16.82 -27.35
C ILE A 31 -5.67 15.89 -27.07
N THR A 32 -6.17 15.23 -28.09
CA THR A 32 -7.26 14.23 -27.96
C THR A 32 -6.68 12.83 -27.87
N THR A 33 -7.51 11.86 -27.44
CA THR A 33 -7.10 10.44 -27.36
C THR A 33 -6.58 9.91 -28.70
N ALA A 34 -7.17 10.34 -29.81
CA ALA A 34 -6.73 9.95 -31.14
C ALA A 34 -5.33 10.47 -31.54
N LYS A 35 -4.84 11.52 -30.85
CA LYS A 35 -3.50 12.09 -31.08
C LYS A 35 -2.43 11.45 -30.19
N LEU A 36 -2.81 10.62 -29.24
CA LEU A 36 -1.91 9.90 -28.38
C LEU A 36 -1.76 8.45 -28.89
N ALA A 37 -0.56 8.09 -29.30
CA ALA A 37 -0.27 6.69 -29.62
C ALA A 37 -0.41 5.81 -28.35
N ASN A 38 -0.73 4.53 -28.51
CA ASN A 38 -0.75 3.60 -27.40
C ASN A 38 0.60 3.60 -26.66
N GLY A 39 0.56 3.78 -25.35
CA GLY A 39 1.77 3.87 -24.52
C GLY A 39 2.50 5.21 -24.56
N ALA A 40 1.99 6.25 -25.25
CA ALA A 40 2.61 7.58 -25.29
C ALA A 40 2.63 8.26 -23.92
N VAL A 41 1.63 7.95 -23.06
CA VAL A 41 1.60 8.39 -21.65
C VAL A 41 1.97 7.19 -20.79
N THR A 42 3.20 7.17 -20.29
CA THR A 42 3.69 6.16 -19.35
C THR A 42 3.35 6.56 -17.91
N ALA A 43 3.42 5.61 -16.98
CA ALA A 43 3.21 5.87 -15.56
C ALA A 43 4.11 6.99 -15.00
N ASP A 44 5.33 7.13 -15.53
CA ASP A 44 6.27 8.18 -15.12
C ASP A 44 5.85 9.60 -15.58
N LYS A 45 5.05 9.68 -16.64
CA LYS A 45 4.51 10.93 -17.19
C LYS A 45 3.12 11.28 -16.66
N ALA A 46 2.49 10.34 -15.97
CA ALA A 46 1.20 10.56 -15.32
C ALA A 46 1.42 11.02 -13.88
N SER A 47 0.47 11.76 -13.30
CA SER A 47 0.48 12.18 -11.90
C SER A 47 -0.80 11.73 -11.19
N GLY A 48 -0.77 11.67 -9.88
CA GLY A 48 -1.93 11.34 -9.05
C GLY A 48 -2.55 10.00 -9.41
N THR A 49 -3.86 9.95 -9.46
CA THR A 49 -4.64 8.73 -9.78
C THR A 49 -4.46 8.24 -11.21
N ALA A 50 -3.97 9.09 -12.13
CA ALA A 50 -3.68 8.70 -13.52
C ALA A 50 -2.53 7.69 -13.62
N LYS A 51 -1.66 7.58 -12.63
CA LYS A 51 -0.60 6.54 -12.57
C LYS A 51 -1.14 5.13 -12.35
N GLY A 52 -2.40 4.99 -11.94
CA GLY A 52 -2.96 3.71 -11.55
C GLY A 52 -2.36 3.20 -10.23
N LEU A 53 -2.45 1.89 -10.00
CA LEU A 53 -1.92 1.25 -8.80
C LEU A 53 -0.39 1.11 -8.92
N VAL A 54 0.35 1.95 -8.20
CA VAL A 54 1.82 2.04 -8.31
C VAL A 54 2.58 1.26 -7.23
N MET A 55 1.87 0.80 -6.20
CA MET A 55 2.47 0.01 -5.12
C MET A 55 1.45 -0.98 -4.56
N VAL A 56 1.85 -2.24 -4.52
CA VAL A 56 1.19 -3.32 -3.78
C VAL A 56 2.25 -4.09 -3.02
N ASP A 57 2.04 -4.28 -1.73
CA ASP A 57 2.91 -5.07 -0.88
C ASP A 57 2.08 -6.03 -0.02
N GLN A 58 2.56 -7.26 0.14
CA GLN A 58 1.87 -8.27 0.92
C GLN A 58 2.83 -8.94 1.89
N TRP A 59 2.41 -8.99 3.15
CA TRP A 59 3.15 -9.59 4.25
C TRP A 59 2.31 -10.65 4.94
N ARG A 60 2.98 -11.69 5.44
CA ARG A 60 2.35 -12.72 6.26
C ARG A 60 3.11 -12.91 7.57
N LYS A 61 2.43 -13.39 8.58
CA LYS A 61 3.05 -13.88 9.80
C LYS A 61 3.75 -15.19 9.49
N ASN A 62 5.06 -15.28 9.76
CA ASN A 62 5.87 -16.44 9.38
C ASN A 62 5.72 -17.65 10.32
N ALA A 63 5.31 -17.44 11.57
CA ALA A 63 5.09 -18.48 12.56
C ALA A 63 3.94 -18.12 13.48
N SER A 64 3.24 -19.13 14.01
CA SER A 64 2.18 -18.93 15.00
C SER A 64 2.75 -18.37 16.30
N ILE A 65 1.93 -17.57 16.98
CA ILE A 65 2.21 -17.07 18.34
C ILE A 65 1.08 -17.48 19.29
N THR A 66 1.41 -17.71 20.54
CA THR A 66 0.45 -17.96 21.60
C THR A 66 0.44 -16.78 22.55
N GLY A 67 -0.77 -16.35 22.95
CA GLY A 67 -0.97 -15.19 23.83
C GLY A 67 -0.94 -13.85 23.10
N ASN A 68 -1.22 -12.80 23.84
CA ASN A 68 -1.26 -11.43 23.32
C ASN A 68 0.13 -10.97 22.88
N GLN A 69 0.19 -10.21 21.79
CA GLN A 69 1.44 -9.62 21.30
C GLN A 69 1.22 -8.18 20.80
N ASN A 70 2.02 -7.26 21.30
CA ASN A 70 1.98 -5.83 20.93
C ASN A 70 3.41 -5.26 20.82
N PRO A 71 3.86 -4.87 19.62
CA PRO A 71 3.28 -5.17 18.31
C PRO A 71 3.44 -6.64 17.91
N ILE A 72 2.68 -7.08 16.92
CA ILE A 72 2.92 -8.39 16.29
C ILE A 72 4.25 -8.32 15.53
N THR A 73 5.13 -9.29 15.79
CA THR A 73 6.43 -9.42 15.12
C THR A 73 6.50 -10.68 14.25
N GLY A 74 7.63 -10.96 13.61
CA GLY A 74 7.83 -12.12 12.76
C GLY A 74 7.01 -12.06 11.46
N TRP A 75 7.02 -10.91 10.84
CA TRP A 75 6.46 -10.70 9.51
C TRP A 75 7.49 -10.98 8.44
N GLU A 76 7.07 -11.64 7.38
CA GLU A 76 7.86 -11.82 6.16
C GLU A 76 7.02 -11.39 4.94
N ARG A 77 7.69 -10.91 3.90
CA ARG A 77 7.02 -10.61 2.63
C ARG A 77 6.64 -11.92 1.97
N VAL A 78 5.42 -11.96 1.41
CA VAL A 78 4.96 -13.14 0.68
C VAL A 78 5.85 -13.33 -0.55
N ASP A 79 6.38 -14.52 -0.70
CA ASP A 79 7.33 -14.93 -1.76
C ASP A 79 6.74 -15.95 -2.75
N ASN A 80 5.53 -16.49 -2.46
CA ASN A 80 4.85 -17.47 -3.29
C ASN A 80 3.73 -16.78 -4.08
N HIS A 81 3.77 -16.88 -5.41
CA HIS A 81 2.72 -16.35 -6.30
C HIS A 81 2.47 -14.83 -6.18
N PHE A 82 3.39 -14.12 -5.54
CA PHE A 82 3.35 -12.68 -5.37
C PHE A 82 4.75 -12.10 -5.43
N SER A 83 4.87 -10.94 -6.05
CA SER A 83 6.03 -10.06 -5.96
C SER A 83 5.57 -8.64 -5.64
N VAL A 84 6.36 -7.92 -4.84
CA VAL A 84 6.06 -6.52 -4.54
C VAL A 84 6.03 -5.70 -5.82
N GLN A 85 5.01 -4.85 -5.95
CA GLN A 85 4.91 -3.86 -7.02
C GLN A 85 5.36 -2.50 -6.49
N GLY A 86 6.23 -1.82 -7.22
CA GLY A 86 6.80 -0.54 -6.81
C GLY A 86 7.74 -0.65 -5.61
N THR A 87 7.94 0.46 -4.89
CA THR A 87 8.73 0.49 -3.66
C THR A 87 7.85 0.07 -2.48
N GLY A 88 8.02 -1.16 -2.02
CA GLY A 88 7.24 -1.72 -0.92
C GLY A 88 7.53 -1.07 0.44
N MET A 89 6.77 -1.48 1.44
CA MET A 89 6.97 -1.08 2.83
C MET A 89 8.28 -1.65 3.39
N THR A 90 8.80 -1.00 4.41
CA THR A 90 9.84 -1.61 5.28
C THR A 90 9.29 -1.77 6.69
N GLN A 91 9.81 -2.74 7.43
CA GLN A 91 9.41 -2.96 8.82
C GLN A 91 10.61 -3.35 9.69
N SER A 92 10.52 -2.98 10.97
CA SER A 92 11.44 -3.42 12.01
C SER A 92 10.66 -3.71 13.27
N SER A 93 10.84 -4.90 13.84
CA SER A 93 10.17 -5.34 15.07
C SER A 93 8.64 -5.18 15.04
N GLY A 94 8.02 -5.37 13.87
CA GLY A 94 6.57 -5.26 13.68
C GLY A 94 6.04 -3.84 13.48
N VAL A 95 6.91 -2.84 13.38
CA VAL A 95 6.54 -1.46 13.04
C VAL A 95 6.90 -1.18 11.59
N TRP A 96 5.91 -0.74 10.80
CA TRP A 96 6.09 -0.41 9.38
C TRP A 96 6.35 1.06 9.15
N THR A 97 7.14 1.33 8.09
CA THR A 97 7.42 2.66 7.55
C THR A 97 7.00 2.75 6.11
N PHE A 98 6.49 3.91 5.71
CA PHE A 98 6.03 4.16 4.36
C PHE A 98 7.18 4.58 3.45
N PRO A 99 7.24 4.10 2.19
CA PRO A 99 8.31 4.47 1.26
C PRO A 99 8.19 5.91 0.76
N GLN A 100 6.99 6.47 0.72
CA GLN A 100 6.68 7.82 0.22
C GLN A 100 5.33 8.32 0.73
N THR A 101 5.03 9.59 0.53
CA THR A 101 3.71 10.17 0.81
C THR A 101 2.65 9.60 -0.12
N GLY A 102 1.38 9.60 0.30
CA GLY A 102 0.28 9.10 -0.51
C GLY A 102 -0.94 8.67 0.29
N LEU A 103 -1.99 8.33 -0.44
CA LEU A 103 -3.17 7.68 0.11
C LEU A 103 -2.96 6.17 0.08
N TYR A 104 -3.02 5.52 1.23
CA TYR A 104 -2.78 4.09 1.38
C TYR A 104 -3.99 3.36 1.91
N LEU A 105 -4.32 2.23 1.30
CA LEU A 105 -5.23 1.22 1.86
C LEU A 105 -4.38 0.14 2.53
N VAL A 106 -4.64 -0.11 3.81
CA VAL A 106 -4.07 -1.23 4.56
C VAL A 106 -5.20 -2.17 4.95
N THR A 107 -5.16 -3.39 4.44
CA THR A 107 -6.06 -4.49 4.84
C THR A 107 -5.28 -5.48 5.68
N TYR A 108 -5.82 -5.87 6.81
CA TYR A 108 -5.18 -6.85 7.69
C TYR A 108 -6.17 -7.92 8.15
N THR A 109 -5.67 -9.15 8.21
CA THR A 109 -6.45 -10.32 8.60
C THR A 109 -5.63 -11.15 9.59
N GLY A 110 -6.25 -11.56 10.68
CA GLY A 110 -5.69 -12.51 11.61
C GLY A 110 -6.48 -13.80 11.60
N HIS A 111 -5.79 -14.91 11.43
CA HIS A 111 -6.38 -16.24 11.54
C HIS A 111 -6.08 -16.80 12.92
N GLY A 112 -7.10 -16.89 13.75
CA GLY A 112 -6.99 -17.32 15.13
C GLY A 112 -7.40 -18.78 15.32
N TYR A 113 -6.76 -19.42 16.30
CA TYR A 113 -7.17 -20.72 16.84
C TYR A 113 -7.26 -20.64 18.36
N LEU A 114 -8.28 -21.25 18.91
CA LEU A 114 -8.47 -21.36 20.35
C LEU A 114 -8.56 -22.81 20.78
N ASN A 115 -7.94 -23.09 21.92
CA ASN A 115 -8.04 -24.36 22.62
C ASN A 115 -8.59 -24.20 24.06
N SER A 116 -9.15 -23.05 24.39
CA SER A 116 -9.70 -22.74 25.71
C SER A 116 -10.86 -21.74 25.63
N THR A 117 -11.47 -21.41 26.77
CA THR A 117 -12.65 -20.56 26.95
C THR A 117 -12.34 -19.06 26.78
N THR A 118 -11.72 -18.65 25.70
CA THR A 118 -11.59 -17.25 25.33
C THR A 118 -12.81 -16.81 24.53
N ASN A 119 -13.33 -15.63 24.81
CA ASN A 119 -14.55 -15.17 24.15
C ASN A 119 -14.27 -14.47 22.82
N TYR A 120 -13.12 -13.82 22.66
CA TYR A 120 -12.76 -13.13 21.42
C TYR A 120 -11.25 -13.06 21.22
N ILE A 121 -10.87 -12.85 19.97
CA ILE A 121 -9.57 -12.31 19.56
C ILE A 121 -9.78 -10.96 18.91
N GLY A 122 -8.83 -10.05 19.08
CA GLY A 122 -8.83 -8.72 18.47
C GLY A 122 -7.52 -8.42 17.77
N LEU A 123 -7.62 -7.81 16.60
CA LEU A 123 -6.53 -7.18 15.88
C LEU A 123 -6.77 -5.69 15.89
N TYR A 124 -5.85 -4.95 16.46
CA TYR A 124 -5.89 -3.51 16.54
C TYR A 124 -4.83 -2.91 15.63
N PHE A 125 -5.24 -1.94 14.85
CA PHE A 125 -4.35 -1.14 14.04
C PHE A 125 -3.96 0.12 14.80
N SER A 126 -2.67 0.39 14.92
CA SER A 126 -2.14 1.58 15.58
C SER A 126 -1.27 2.39 14.63
N VAL A 127 -1.51 3.68 14.56
CA VAL A 127 -0.80 4.62 13.68
C VAL A 127 -0.18 5.75 14.50
N SER A 128 1.00 6.17 14.08
CA SER A 128 1.72 7.33 14.57
C SER A 128 2.03 8.27 13.42
N THR A 129 1.90 9.57 13.64
CA THR A 129 2.29 10.63 12.72
C THR A 129 3.56 11.37 13.17
N ASN A 130 4.12 10.99 14.33
CA ASN A 130 5.23 11.67 15.01
C ASN A 130 6.42 10.73 15.30
N SER A 131 6.75 9.85 14.35
CA SER A 131 7.89 8.92 14.41
C SER A 131 7.81 7.88 15.52
N GLY A 132 6.61 7.55 15.99
CA GLY A 132 6.39 6.56 17.04
C GLY A 132 6.40 7.11 18.46
N ALA A 133 6.42 8.43 18.64
CA ALA A 133 6.36 9.05 19.98
C ALA A 133 4.99 8.84 20.65
N SER A 134 3.92 8.77 19.86
CA SER A 134 2.58 8.38 20.30
C SER A 134 1.84 7.63 19.19
N TYR A 135 0.88 6.81 19.60
CA TYR A 135 0.07 6.01 18.69
C TYR A 135 -1.42 6.17 19.02
N GLU A 136 -2.22 6.17 17.97
CA GLU A 136 -3.68 6.11 18.05
C GLU A 136 -4.15 4.80 17.37
N SER A 137 -5.27 4.24 17.79
CA SER A 137 -5.83 3.02 17.23
C SER A 137 -7.14 3.32 16.50
N PRO A 138 -7.08 3.77 15.24
CA PRO A 138 -8.26 4.18 14.48
C PRO A 138 -9.10 3.00 13.98
N SER A 139 -8.59 1.77 14.05
CA SER A 139 -9.27 0.62 13.46
C SER A 139 -8.99 -0.65 14.26
N LEU A 140 -10.00 -1.50 14.38
CA LEU A 140 -9.90 -2.81 15.01
C LEU A 140 -10.86 -3.81 14.36
N GLY A 141 -10.47 -5.08 14.39
CA GLY A 141 -11.32 -6.20 14.01
C GLY A 141 -11.39 -7.22 15.14
N HIS A 142 -12.57 -7.71 15.44
CA HIS A 142 -12.78 -8.77 16.43
C HIS A 142 -13.37 -10.01 15.77
N ALA A 143 -12.99 -11.18 16.29
CA ALA A 143 -13.66 -12.44 16.03
C ALA A 143 -14.06 -13.09 17.35
N TYR A 144 -15.32 -13.47 17.45
CA TYR A 144 -15.87 -14.15 18.64
C TYR A 144 -15.78 -15.65 18.47
N PHE A 145 -15.43 -16.33 19.56
CA PHE A 145 -15.43 -17.80 19.67
C PHE A 145 -16.53 -18.20 20.64
N GLY A 146 -17.43 -19.08 20.18
CA GLY A 146 -18.54 -19.55 21.00
C GLY A 146 -18.09 -20.33 22.25
N ALA A 147 -19.01 -20.55 23.17
CA ALA A 147 -18.76 -21.16 24.49
C ALA A 147 -18.18 -22.59 24.49
N ALA A 148 -18.13 -23.27 23.35
CA ALA A 148 -17.58 -24.62 23.22
C ALA A 148 -16.05 -24.67 23.11
N GLY A 149 -15.36 -23.55 23.12
CA GLY A 149 -13.95 -23.42 23.48
C GLY A 149 -12.90 -23.87 22.48
N GLN A 150 -13.23 -24.51 21.37
CA GLN A 150 -12.22 -24.93 20.36
C GLN A 150 -12.68 -24.58 18.96
N GLY A 151 -11.77 -23.99 18.17
CA GLY A 151 -12.05 -23.72 16.77
C GLY A 151 -11.16 -22.68 16.15
N TYR A 152 -11.38 -22.49 14.85
CA TYR A 152 -10.74 -21.45 14.05
C TYR A 152 -11.71 -20.32 13.80
N ASN A 153 -11.22 -19.10 13.87
CA ASN A 153 -11.96 -17.92 13.45
C ASN A 153 -10.97 -16.83 13.00
N GLY A 154 -11.44 -15.87 12.24
CA GLY A 154 -10.62 -14.77 11.70
C GLY A 154 -11.18 -13.41 12.04
N ALA A 155 -10.32 -12.51 12.48
CA ALA A 155 -10.60 -11.09 12.58
C ALA A 155 -9.96 -10.38 11.39
N SER A 156 -10.70 -9.49 10.72
CA SER A 156 -10.18 -8.68 9.64
C SER A 156 -10.73 -7.26 9.70
N ASN A 157 -9.95 -6.32 9.21
CA ASN A 157 -10.38 -4.94 9.03
C ASN A 157 -9.50 -4.26 7.98
N GLN A 158 -9.85 -3.01 7.66
CA GLN A 158 -9.10 -2.17 6.76
C GLN A 158 -9.09 -0.72 7.24
N VAL A 159 -8.09 0.02 6.81
CA VAL A 159 -7.95 1.44 7.10
C VAL A 159 -7.38 2.16 5.88
N VAL A 160 -7.87 3.37 5.63
CA VAL A 160 -7.29 4.27 4.64
C VAL A 160 -6.50 5.35 5.38
N LEU A 161 -5.25 5.55 4.98
CA LEU A 161 -4.34 6.51 5.60
C LEU A 161 -3.90 7.55 4.56
N ASN A 162 -4.04 8.82 4.89
CA ASN A 162 -3.43 9.91 4.14
C ASN A 162 -2.04 10.22 4.72
N VAL A 163 -1.00 9.63 4.12
CA VAL A 163 0.38 9.76 4.57
C VAL A 163 0.99 11.04 3.99
N THR A 164 0.89 12.12 4.72
CA THR A 164 1.42 13.44 4.32
C THR A 164 2.92 13.61 4.58
N ASN A 165 3.49 12.78 5.47
CA ASN A 165 4.93 12.77 5.76
C ASN A 165 5.41 11.32 6.02
N ALA A 166 5.99 10.69 5.00
CA ALA A 166 6.47 9.31 5.09
C ALA A 166 7.59 9.12 6.14
N SER A 167 8.36 10.15 6.44
CA SER A 167 9.47 10.08 7.40
C SER A 167 8.98 9.98 8.86
N THR A 168 7.74 10.40 9.16
CA THR A 168 7.18 10.41 10.51
C THR A 168 6.03 9.43 10.71
N PHE A 169 5.36 9.03 9.61
CA PHE A 169 4.28 8.05 9.70
C PHE A 169 4.83 6.66 10.00
N ARG A 170 4.20 6.00 10.97
CA ARG A 170 4.47 4.62 11.37
C ARG A 170 3.16 3.92 11.65
N PHE A 171 3.09 2.60 11.45
CA PHE A 171 2.00 1.81 12.00
C PHE A 171 2.47 0.45 12.49
N TYR A 172 1.69 -0.15 13.35
CA TYR A 172 1.81 -1.55 13.73
C TYR A 172 0.43 -2.15 13.98
N ILE A 173 0.39 -3.46 14.05
CA ILE A 173 -0.80 -4.21 14.45
C ILE A 173 -0.46 -4.96 15.72
N TYR A 174 -1.41 -5.00 16.67
CA TYR A 174 -1.28 -5.84 17.85
C TYR A 174 -2.45 -6.81 17.97
N PHE A 175 -2.16 -7.92 18.60
CA PHE A 175 -3.07 -9.02 18.84
C PHE A 175 -3.40 -9.11 20.32
N THR A 176 -4.68 -9.18 20.63
CA THR A 176 -5.18 -9.31 22.00
C THR A 176 -6.39 -10.22 22.07
N SER A 177 -6.66 -10.67 23.28
CA SER A 177 -7.88 -11.40 23.64
C SER A 177 -8.22 -11.14 25.10
N ASN A 178 -9.40 -11.51 25.55
CA ASN A 178 -9.77 -11.47 26.97
C ASN A 178 -9.10 -12.56 27.81
N ASN A 179 -8.39 -13.50 27.18
CA ASN A 179 -7.49 -14.46 27.86
C ASN A 179 -6.11 -14.34 27.23
N SER A 180 -5.18 -13.67 27.93
CA SER A 180 -3.87 -13.31 27.41
C SER A 180 -2.93 -14.48 27.13
N THR A 181 -3.24 -15.69 27.58
CA THR A 181 -2.34 -16.84 27.51
C THR A 181 -2.76 -17.95 26.56
N ALA A 182 -4.00 -17.97 26.12
CA ALA A 182 -4.56 -19.12 25.38
C ALA A 182 -4.75 -18.94 23.87
N PRO A 183 -5.01 -17.73 23.31
CA PRO A 183 -5.26 -17.59 21.89
C PRO A 183 -3.98 -17.78 21.08
N ILE A 184 -4.13 -18.46 19.95
CA ILE A 184 -3.06 -18.64 18.97
C ILE A 184 -3.40 -17.78 17.76
N LEU A 185 -2.52 -16.87 17.40
CA LEU A 185 -2.55 -16.21 16.10
C LEU A 185 -1.68 -17.03 15.15
N GLN A 186 -2.29 -17.56 14.10
CA GLN A 186 -1.61 -18.49 13.21
C GLN A 186 -0.73 -17.78 12.20
N GLY A 187 0.47 -18.30 12.00
CA GLY A 187 1.42 -17.91 10.97
C GLY A 187 2.01 -19.12 10.27
N HIS A 188 2.49 -18.93 9.06
CA HIS A 188 3.13 -19.98 8.26
C HIS A 188 4.01 -19.37 7.18
N THR A 189 5.19 -19.97 6.90
CA THR A 189 6.14 -19.47 5.90
C THR A 189 5.72 -19.71 4.45
N SER A 190 4.77 -20.60 4.19
CA SER A 190 4.31 -20.91 2.82
C SER A 190 2.80 -20.73 2.62
N ARG A 191 2.07 -20.28 3.64
CA ARG A 191 0.63 -20.02 3.58
C ARG A 191 0.33 -18.64 4.14
N THR A 192 -0.53 -17.90 3.46
CA THR A 192 -0.96 -16.58 3.89
C THR A 192 -2.17 -16.72 4.82
N LEU A 193 -1.92 -16.97 6.12
CA LEU A 193 -2.93 -17.09 7.16
C LEU A 193 -3.20 -15.71 7.78
N THR A 194 -2.37 -15.28 8.72
CA THR A 194 -2.39 -13.90 9.22
C THR A 194 -1.55 -13.05 8.28
N ASN A 195 -2.13 -11.98 7.77
CA ASN A 195 -1.52 -11.21 6.68
C ASN A 195 -1.89 -9.74 6.67
N LEU A 196 -1.11 -8.99 5.91
CA LEU A 196 -1.29 -7.59 5.56
C LEU A 196 -1.20 -7.44 4.05
N VAL A 197 -2.10 -6.66 3.48
CA VAL A 197 -2.00 -6.15 2.11
C VAL A 197 -2.00 -4.63 2.18
N ILE A 198 -1.01 -4.00 1.61
CA ILE A 198 -0.86 -2.55 1.57
C ILE A 198 -0.82 -2.11 0.11
N MET A 199 -1.69 -1.16 -0.23
CA MET A 199 -1.78 -0.58 -1.57
C MET A 199 -1.66 0.95 -1.46
N ARG A 200 -0.82 1.55 -2.31
CA ARG A 200 -0.84 3.00 -2.50
C ARG A 200 -1.81 3.33 -3.61
N LEU A 201 -2.87 4.04 -3.26
CA LEU A 201 -3.98 4.36 -4.16
C LEU A 201 -3.71 5.60 -5.01
N GLY A 202 -2.87 6.51 -4.52
CA GLY A 202 -2.58 7.79 -5.19
C GLY A 202 -1.71 8.70 -4.34
N ASP A 203 -1.63 9.96 -4.74
CA ASP A 203 -0.89 10.99 -4.00
C ASP A 203 -1.65 11.38 -2.72
N ALA A 204 -0.93 11.96 -1.75
CA ALA A 204 -1.54 12.50 -0.54
C ALA A 204 -2.42 13.70 -0.89
N GLY A 205 -3.56 13.82 -0.23
CA GLY A 205 -4.46 14.95 -0.34
C GLY A 205 -4.06 16.14 0.55
#